data_adb84d3a7d6383b708da188ca656a367
#
_entry.id   adb84d3a7d6383b708da188ca656a367
#
_cell.length_a   1.000
_cell.length_b   1.000
_cell.length_c   1.000
_cell.angle_alpha   90.00
_cell.angle_beta   90.00
_cell.angle_gamma   90.00
#
_symmetry.space_group_name_H-M   'P 1'
#
loop_
_entity.id
_entity.type
_entity.pdbx_description
1 polymer ?
#
loop_
_entity_poly.entity_id
_entity_poly.type
_entity_poly.pdbx_seq_one_letter_code
_entity_poly.pdbx_strand_id
1 'polypeptide(L)'
;LTNNVSIENPKSLLAYGSRLYIVGNDFYSTDINSLQLLGQVGGFVNASHCAIIPQNRAFVSDRDESSVKLIDLNDYRIISEIETGENTSPSIIINKYDKSFVLNGGNNMNYDSTLVTITYKDDLIPLADFSGNLVIGKNPSSAVNSGNINVLCAGVYDESNPSDNIESSFYNIYPTDLLINFSQNLSGIYNANNLVETSNGNNYYFTANNGIYRTNTSMSNVNLVIPIQSDVLNITTEKYAVNDSTDAYSNFLYMNDLNNSGTLYKYNINLSSFVDTISVNGQIIDLAFKN
;
A
#
# COMPACT_ATOMS: atom_id res chain seq x y z
N LEU A 1 -14.67 -8.75 29.42
CA LEU A 1 -13.20 -8.72 29.45
C LEU A 1 -12.71 -8.30 28.08
N THR A 2 -12.47 -7.02 27.89
CA THR A 2 -11.80 -6.49 26.69
C THR A 2 -10.32 -6.84 26.83
N ASN A 3 -9.85 -7.90 26.13
CA ASN A 3 -8.43 -8.12 25.93
C ASN A 3 -7.96 -7.05 24.93
N ASN A 4 -7.56 -5.90 25.43
CA ASN A 4 -6.92 -4.89 24.62
C ASN A 4 -5.53 -5.41 24.26
N VAL A 5 -5.34 -5.78 23.01
CA VAL A 5 -4.01 -6.08 22.48
C VAL A 5 -3.31 -4.74 22.27
N SER A 6 -2.17 -4.56 22.93
CA SER A 6 -1.29 -3.43 22.63
C SER A 6 -0.47 -3.80 21.39
N ILE A 7 -0.67 -3.06 20.31
CA ILE A 7 0.12 -3.21 19.09
C ILE A 7 1.15 -2.11 19.07
N GLU A 8 2.42 -2.52 19.09
CA GLU A 8 3.53 -1.58 19.07
C GLU A 8 3.83 -1.14 17.63
N ASN A 9 3.97 0.17 17.44
CA ASN A 9 4.38 0.80 16.19
C ASN A 9 3.59 0.31 14.95
N PRO A 10 2.25 0.42 14.94
CA PRO A 10 1.44 -0.04 13.81
C PRO A 10 1.79 0.75 12.55
N LYS A 11 1.86 0.06 11.40
CA LYS A 11 2.26 0.63 10.11
C LYS A 11 1.25 0.37 9.00
N SER A 12 0.66 -0.81 8.95
CA SER A 12 -0.32 -1.16 7.93
C SER A 12 -1.44 -2.04 8.46
N LEU A 13 -2.58 -1.95 7.80
CA LEU A 13 -3.83 -2.60 8.16
C LEU A 13 -4.45 -3.26 6.93
N LEU A 14 -4.82 -4.52 7.03
CA LEU A 14 -5.49 -5.26 5.96
C LEU A 14 -6.73 -5.99 6.48
N ALA A 15 -7.91 -5.61 5.99
CA ALA A 15 -9.14 -6.36 6.20
C ALA A 15 -9.28 -7.44 5.11
N TYR A 16 -9.40 -8.69 5.51
CA TYR A 16 -9.59 -9.80 4.59
C TYR A 16 -10.45 -10.90 5.21
N GLY A 17 -11.60 -11.16 4.59
CA GLY A 17 -12.60 -12.08 5.14
C GLY A 17 -13.12 -11.65 6.50
N SER A 18 -13.10 -12.54 7.47
CA SER A 18 -13.49 -12.27 8.86
C SER A 18 -12.35 -11.76 9.74
N ARG A 19 -11.20 -11.47 9.18
CA ARG A 19 -10.00 -11.10 9.93
C ARG A 19 -9.50 -9.70 9.59
N LEU A 20 -8.88 -9.08 10.58
CA LEU A 20 -8.11 -7.87 10.44
C LEU A 20 -6.65 -8.21 10.74
N TYR A 21 -5.79 -7.94 9.78
CA TYR A 21 -4.35 -8.16 9.90
C TYR A 21 -3.67 -6.81 10.12
N ILE A 22 -2.76 -6.77 11.08
CA ILE A 22 -2.08 -5.55 11.48
C ILE A 22 -0.59 -5.83 11.48
N VAL A 23 0.17 -4.98 10.79
CA VAL A 23 1.63 -5.01 10.80
C VAL A 23 2.14 -3.86 11.65
N GLY A 24 2.93 -4.17 12.64
CA GLY A 24 3.64 -3.26 13.52
C GLY A 24 5.08 -3.72 13.70
N ASN A 25 5.56 -3.79 14.95
CA ASN A 25 6.81 -4.48 15.23
C ASN A 25 6.70 -5.98 14.94
N ASP A 26 5.52 -6.53 15.19
CA ASP A 26 5.13 -7.90 14.86
C ASP A 26 3.96 -7.90 13.86
N PHE A 27 3.60 -9.08 13.38
CA PHE A 27 2.39 -9.31 12.61
C PHE A 27 1.28 -9.87 13.51
N TYR A 28 0.09 -9.30 13.44
CA TYR A 28 -1.07 -9.66 14.25
C TYR A 28 -2.26 -10.03 13.38
N SER A 29 -3.05 -11.01 13.84
CA SER A 29 -4.34 -11.35 13.28
C SER A 29 -5.41 -11.24 14.35
N THR A 30 -6.48 -10.49 14.07
CA THR A 30 -7.63 -10.33 14.97
C THR A 30 -8.94 -10.68 14.26
N ASP A 31 -9.96 -11.02 14.99
CA ASP A 31 -11.33 -11.07 14.46
C ASP A 31 -11.80 -9.65 14.13
N ILE A 32 -12.33 -9.44 12.93
CA ILE A 32 -12.69 -8.10 12.44
C ILE A 32 -13.84 -7.44 13.18
N ASN A 33 -14.70 -8.20 13.85
CA ASN A 33 -15.85 -7.66 14.56
C ASN A 33 -15.56 -7.42 16.04
N SER A 34 -14.94 -8.40 16.70
CA SER A 34 -14.67 -8.35 18.15
C SER A 34 -13.31 -7.76 18.47
N LEU A 35 -12.42 -7.63 17.48
CA LEU A 35 -11.01 -7.24 17.61
C LEU A 35 -10.23 -8.16 18.58
N GLN A 36 -10.74 -9.37 18.82
CA GLN A 36 -10.05 -10.34 19.63
C GLN A 36 -8.80 -10.85 18.89
N LEU A 37 -7.67 -10.89 19.57
CA LEU A 37 -6.43 -11.48 19.02
C LEU A 37 -6.64 -12.96 18.71
N LEU A 38 -6.35 -13.35 17.48
CA LEU A 38 -6.38 -14.74 17.01
C LEU A 38 -4.97 -15.33 16.93
N GLY A 39 -3.96 -14.49 16.65
CA GLY A 39 -2.58 -14.91 16.60
C GLY A 39 -1.61 -13.76 16.39
N GLN A 40 -0.35 -14.02 16.70
CA GLN A 40 0.77 -13.08 16.60
C GLN A 40 2.01 -13.82 16.10
N VAL A 41 2.78 -13.17 15.25
CA VAL A 41 4.06 -13.66 14.76
C VAL A 41 5.11 -12.57 14.95
N GLY A 42 6.13 -12.90 15.73
CA GLY A 42 7.33 -12.07 15.90
C GLY A 42 8.48 -12.50 15.00
N GLY A 43 9.64 -11.89 15.19
CA GLY A 43 10.85 -12.20 14.43
C GLY A 43 11.05 -11.34 13.19
N PHE A 44 10.55 -10.10 13.24
CA PHE A 44 10.80 -9.07 12.26
C PHE A 44 11.75 -8.02 12.83
N VAL A 45 12.59 -7.43 12.00
CA VAL A 45 13.40 -6.25 12.35
C VAL A 45 12.63 -4.98 12.07
N ASN A 46 11.98 -4.88 10.91
CA ASN A 46 11.20 -3.73 10.52
C ASN A 46 10.04 -4.12 9.58
N ALA A 47 9.08 -4.90 10.10
CA ALA A 47 7.90 -5.28 9.34
C ALA A 47 7.14 -4.04 8.83
N SER A 48 6.60 -4.08 7.62
CA SER A 48 6.00 -2.91 6.97
C SER A 48 4.61 -3.16 6.40
N HIS A 49 4.44 -4.21 5.61
CA HIS A 49 3.19 -4.48 4.89
C HIS A 49 2.92 -5.98 4.83
N CYS A 50 1.66 -6.36 4.65
CA CYS A 50 1.30 -7.76 4.46
C CYS A 50 0.35 -7.97 3.28
N ALA A 51 0.39 -9.17 2.71
CA ALA A 51 -0.54 -9.63 1.70
C ALA A 51 -0.96 -11.08 1.99
N ILE A 52 -2.26 -11.35 1.92
CA ILE A 52 -2.79 -12.70 2.16
C ILE A 52 -2.74 -13.47 0.84
N ILE A 53 -2.24 -14.69 0.90
CA ILE A 53 -2.16 -15.61 -0.23
C ILE A 53 -2.94 -16.90 0.07
N PRO A 54 -3.21 -17.76 -0.94
CA PRO A 54 -3.93 -19.00 -0.74
C PRO A 54 -3.33 -19.90 0.36
N GLN A 55 -4.12 -20.91 0.77
CA GLN A 55 -3.75 -21.92 1.78
C GLN A 55 -3.52 -21.34 3.19
N ASN A 56 -4.26 -20.27 3.55
CA ASN A 56 -4.18 -19.62 4.86
C ASN A 56 -2.74 -19.18 5.21
N ARG A 57 -2.12 -18.45 4.28
CA ARG A 57 -0.76 -17.90 4.41
C ARG A 57 -0.73 -16.41 4.17
N ALA A 58 0.34 -15.78 4.61
CA ALA A 58 0.61 -14.37 4.37
C ALA A 58 2.09 -14.13 4.03
N PHE A 59 2.33 -13.16 3.17
CA PHE A 59 3.63 -12.52 3.07
C PHE A 59 3.67 -11.27 3.93
N VAL A 60 4.78 -11.06 4.61
CA VAL A 60 5.07 -9.82 5.36
C VAL A 60 6.44 -9.31 4.93
N SER A 61 6.52 -8.06 4.49
CA SER A 61 7.78 -7.42 4.14
C SER A 61 8.55 -7.01 5.39
N ASP A 62 9.86 -7.28 5.41
CA ASP A 62 10.79 -6.85 6.44
C ASP A 62 11.84 -5.94 5.82
N ARG A 63 11.69 -4.64 6.04
CA ARG A 63 12.43 -3.60 5.31
C ARG A 63 13.92 -3.63 5.58
N ASP A 64 14.31 -3.84 6.83
CA ASP A 64 15.72 -3.74 7.25
C ASP A 64 16.47 -5.06 7.02
N GLU A 65 15.75 -6.16 6.82
CA GLU A 65 16.33 -7.44 6.38
C GLU A 65 16.31 -7.63 4.86
N SER A 66 15.74 -6.69 4.11
CA SER A 66 15.60 -6.79 2.64
C SER A 66 14.92 -8.08 2.19
N SER A 67 13.93 -8.52 2.94
CA SER A 67 13.27 -9.81 2.74
C SER A 67 11.75 -9.73 2.86
N VAL A 68 11.10 -10.78 2.37
CA VAL A 68 9.68 -11.05 2.61
C VAL A 68 9.58 -12.38 3.35
N LYS A 69 8.92 -12.36 4.50
CA LYS A 69 8.69 -13.57 5.31
C LYS A 69 7.35 -14.20 4.97
N LEU A 70 7.34 -15.49 4.71
CA LEU A 70 6.15 -16.29 4.51
C LEU A 70 5.66 -16.83 5.85
N ILE A 71 4.41 -16.55 6.18
CA ILE A 71 3.75 -16.92 7.43
C ILE A 71 2.69 -17.98 7.18
N ASP A 72 2.63 -19.00 8.02
CA ASP A 72 1.49 -19.89 8.18
C ASP A 72 0.49 -19.28 9.16
N LEU A 73 -0.74 -19.00 8.70
CA LEU A 73 -1.81 -18.43 9.51
C LEU A 73 -2.61 -19.48 10.30
N ASN A 74 -2.32 -20.79 10.16
CA ASN A 74 -2.88 -21.81 11.03
C ASN A 74 -2.13 -21.90 12.35
N ASP A 75 -0.80 -21.87 12.28
CA ASP A 75 0.10 -22.04 13.43
C ASP A 75 0.74 -20.72 13.89
N TYR A 76 0.55 -19.63 13.14
CA TYR A 76 1.14 -18.30 13.37
C TYR A 76 2.67 -18.38 13.55
N ARG A 77 3.35 -18.87 12.52
CA ARG A 77 4.81 -19.02 12.48
C ARG A 77 5.37 -18.63 11.12
N ILE A 78 6.62 -18.19 11.11
CA ILE A 78 7.39 -17.98 9.88
C ILE A 78 7.74 -19.37 9.32
N ILE A 79 7.44 -19.60 8.03
CA ILE A 79 7.73 -20.83 7.31
C ILE A 79 9.06 -20.69 6.55
N SER A 80 9.25 -19.56 5.88
CA SER A 80 10.42 -19.26 5.08
C SER A 80 10.63 -17.76 4.93
N GLU A 81 11.80 -17.41 4.46
CA GLU A 81 12.21 -16.06 4.14
C GLU A 81 12.71 -16.02 2.69
N ILE A 82 12.34 -14.95 1.97
CA ILE A 82 12.66 -14.74 0.57
C ILE A 82 13.36 -13.40 0.45
N GLU A 83 14.63 -13.43 0.07
CA GLU A 83 15.41 -12.22 -0.17
C GLU A 83 14.88 -11.46 -1.40
N THR A 84 14.77 -10.15 -1.30
CA THR A 84 14.31 -9.27 -2.39
C THR A 84 15.46 -8.55 -3.11
N GLY A 85 16.68 -8.78 -2.67
CA GLY A 85 17.91 -8.15 -3.13
C GLY A 85 18.67 -7.45 -2.01
N GLU A 86 19.89 -7.04 -2.25
CA GLU A 86 20.72 -6.39 -1.25
C GLU A 86 20.28 -4.93 -1.04
N ASN A 87 20.00 -4.54 0.23
CA ASN A 87 19.60 -3.20 0.64
C ASN A 87 18.33 -2.65 -0.05
N THR A 88 17.42 -3.51 -0.45
CA THR A 88 16.23 -3.15 -1.23
C THR A 88 15.11 -2.52 -0.44
N SER A 89 15.01 -2.80 0.87
CA SER A 89 13.98 -2.29 1.78
C SER A 89 12.54 -2.47 1.25
N PRO A 90 12.04 -3.72 1.16
CA PRO A 90 10.70 -4.02 0.66
C PRO A 90 9.63 -3.36 1.52
N SER A 91 8.71 -2.64 0.89
CA SER A 91 7.73 -1.81 1.61
C SER A 91 6.29 -2.24 1.40
N ILE A 92 5.88 -2.49 0.17
CA ILE A 92 4.51 -2.79 -0.22
C ILE A 92 4.45 -4.13 -0.93
N ILE A 93 3.43 -4.93 -0.64
CA ILE A 93 3.17 -6.21 -1.31
C ILE A 93 1.75 -6.17 -1.86
N ILE A 94 1.57 -6.44 -3.14
CA ILE A 94 0.26 -6.61 -3.76
C ILE A 94 0.20 -7.92 -4.55
N ASN A 95 -0.96 -8.56 -4.53
CA ASN A 95 -1.14 -9.85 -5.20
C ASN A 95 -1.88 -9.71 -6.54
N LYS A 96 -1.44 -10.49 -7.50
CA LYS A 96 -2.15 -10.69 -8.77
C LYS A 96 -1.88 -12.09 -9.32
N TYR A 97 -2.95 -12.83 -9.64
CA TYR A 97 -2.86 -14.22 -10.06
C TYR A 97 -2.12 -15.10 -9.03
N ASP A 98 -1.08 -15.81 -9.45
CA ASP A 98 -0.22 -16.67 -8.64
C ASP A 98 1.06 -15.97 -8.14
N LYS A 99 1.08 -14.63 -8.18
CA LYS A 99 2.26 -13.84 -7.84
C LYS A 99 1.96 -12.75 -6.82
N SER A 100 2.94 -12.48 -5.98
CA SER A 100 3.05 -11.25 -5.19
C SER A 100 4.09 -10.34 -5.81
N PHE A 101 3.76 -9.06 -5.90
CA PHE A 101 4.60 -7.98 -6.41
C PHE A 101 5.06 -7.17 -5.21
N VAL A 102 6.37 -7.08 -5.03
CA VAL A 102 7.00 -6.42 -3.89
C VAL A 102 7.73 -5.19 -4.37
N LEU A 103 7.37 -4.04 -3.82
CA LEU A 103 8.01 -2.77 -4.10
C LEU A 103 9.21 -2.57 -3.19
N ASN A 104 10.37 -2.35 -3.77
CA ASN A 104 11.60 -2.07 -3.07
C ASN A 104 11.89 -0.57 -3.15
N GLY A 105 11.58 0.17 -2.09
CA GLY A 105 11.78 1.62 -2.03
C GLY A 105 13.20 2.04 -1.64
N GLY A 106 14.00 1.09 -1.14
CA GLY A 106 15.29 1.43 -0.53
C GLY A 106 15.12 2.12 0.82
N ASN A 107 16.19 2.69 1.31
CA ASN A 107 16.21 3.50 2.54
C ASN A 107 16.66 4.93 2.23
N ASN A 108 16.61 5.81 3.22
CA ASN A 108 16.93 7.25 3.06
C ASN A 108 18.35 7.55 2.52
N MET A 109 19.23 6.56 2.45
CA MET A 109 20.59 6.72 1.91
C MET A 109 20.75 6.04 0.54
N ASN A 110 19.96 4.99 0.27
CA ASN A 110 20.06 4.19 -0.95
C ASN A 110 18.63 3.92 -1.48
N TYR A 111 18.10 4.87 -2.26
CA TYR A 111 16.83 4.67 -2.94
C TYR A 111 16.94 3.53 -3.95
N ASP A 112 16.11 2.52 -3.80
CA ASP A 112 15.99 1.45 -4.78
C ASP A 112 15.04 1.87 -5.92
N SER A 113 15.00 1.06 -6.95
CA SER A 113 14.22 1.27 -8.17
C SER A 113 13.66 -0.05 -8.68
N THR A 114 13.43 -1.02 -7.79
CA THR A 114 13.06 -2.35 -8.23
C THR A 114 11.67 -2.75 -7.74
N LEU A 115 11.01 -3.55 -8.55
CA LEU A 115 9.85 -4.34 -8.22
C LEU A 115 10.23 -5.80 -8.41
N VAL A 116 10.11 -6.60 -7.38
CA VAL A 116 10.35 -8.05 -7.47
C VAL A 116 9.06 -8.82 -7.41
N THR A 117 9.05 -10.02 -7.98
CA THR A 117 7.92 -10.94 -7.90
C THR A 117 8.29 -12.20 -7.18
N ILE A 118 7.33 -12.67 -6.38
CA ILE A 118 7.37 -13.94 -5.68
C ILE A 118 6.20 -14.77 -6.21
N THR A 119 6.52 -15.91 -6.85
CA THR A 119 5.49 -16.87 -7.28
C THR A 119 5.20 -17.83 -6.14
N TYR A 120 3.95 -18.06 -5.85
CA TYR A 120 3.48 -19.06 -4.90
C TYR A 120 2.67 -20.12 -5.62
N LYS A 121 2.94 -21.39 -5.29
CA LYS A 121 2.24 -22.55 -5.87
C LYS A 121 1.16 -23.05 -4.93
N ASP A 122 0.07 -23.55 -5.51
CA ASP A 122 -1.05 -24.13 -4.76
C ASP A 122 -0.73 -25.51 -4.16
N ASP A 123 0.46 -26.05 -4.38
CA ASP A 123 0.86 -27.37 -3.92
C ASP A 123 1.20 -27.38 -2.41
N LEU A 124 1.05 -28.58 -1.81
CA LEU A 124 1.17 -28.89 -0.38
C LEU A 124 2.53 -28.56 0.27
N ILE A 125 3.51 -28.14 -0.51
CA ILE A 125 4.84 -27.74 -0.03
C ILE A 125 4.95 -26.21 -0.11
N PRO A 126 5.42 -25.53 0.95
CA PRO A 126 5.50 -24.06 1.00
C PRO A 126 6.66 -23.54 0.14
N LEU A 127 6.53 -23.62 -1.19
CA LEU A 127 7.51 -23.05 -2.10
C LEU A 127 6.97 -21.75 -2.66
N ALA A 128 7.30 -20.66 -1.98
CA ALA A 128 7.27 -19.33 -2.56
C ALA A 128 8.71 -19.02 -2.98
N ASP A 129 8.90 -18.75 -4.25
CA ASP A 129 10.22 -18.49 -4.81
C ASP A 129 10.26 -17.11 -5.46
N PHE A 130 11.38 -16.41 -5.33
CA PHE A 130 11.70 -15.26 -6.16
C PHE A 130 11.57 -15.66 -7.63
N SER A 131 10.78 -14.90 -8.39
CA SER A 131 10.45 -15.26 -9.77
C SER A 131 10.78 -14.20 -10.80
N GLY A 132 11.15 -12.99 -10.39
CA GLY A 132 11.52 -11.93 -11.31
C GLY A 132 11.85 -10.61 -10.64
N ASN A 133 12.57 -9.78 -11.39
CA ASN A 133 12.95 -8.43 -11.00
C ASN A 133 12.74 -7.48 -12.18
N LEU A 134 12.17 -6.32 -11.94
CA LEU A 134 11.95 -5.26 -12.90
C LEU A 134 12.47 -3.94 -12.34
N VAL A 135 13.34 -3.27 -13.12
CA VAL A 135 13.78 -1.91 -12.78
C VAL A 135 12.71 -0.92 -13.24
N ILE A 136 12.28 -0.07 -12.32
CA ILE A 136 11.28 0.98 -12.52
C ILE A 136 11.82 2.34 -12.03
N GLY A 137 10.95 3.29 -11.70
CA GLY A 137 11.36 4.58 -11.16
C GLY A 137 11.94 4.51 -9.75
N LYS A 138 12.62 5.58 -9.35
CA LYS A 138 13.23 5.71 -8.02
C LYS A 138 12.16 5.70 -6.91
N ASN A 139 12.47 4.99 -5.83
CA ASN A 139 11.68 4.94 -4.62
C ASN A 139 10.21 4.52 -4.89
N PRO A 140 9.94 3.29 -5.35
CA PRO A 140 8.58 2.77 -5.49
C PRO A 140 7.85 2.87 -4.15
N SER A 141 6.76 3.62 -4.10
CA SER A 141 6.13 4.06 -2.85
C SER A 141 4.72 3.54 -2.66
N SER A 142 4.02 3.26 -3.75
CA SER A 142 2.63 2.82 -3.68
C SER A 142 2.22 2.05 -4.93
N ALA A 143 1.25 1.13 -4.78
CA ALA A 143 0.73 0.38 -5.93
C ALA A 143 -0.73 -0.03 -5.76
N VAL A 144 -1.42 -0.17 -6.89
CA VAL A 144 -2.77 -0.75 -6.96
C VAL A 144 -2.85 -1.84 -8.04
N ASN A 145 -3.64 -2.85 -7.75
CA ASN A 145 -3.95 -3.93 -8.67
C ASN A 145 -5.26 -3.61 -9.41
N SER A 146 -5.16 -2.95 -10.55
CA SER A 146 -6.28 -2.52 -11.39
C SER A 146 -6.09 -3.00 -12.83
N GLY A 147 -6.56 -4.21 -13.11
CA GLY A 147 -6.26 -4.89 -14.37
C GLY A 147 -4.79 -5.28 -14.48
N ASN A 148 -3.91 -4.31 -14.62
CA ASN A 148 -2.46 -4.42 -14.50
C ASN A 148 -1.96 -4.03 -13.09
N ILE A 149 -0.66 -4.17 -12.86
CA ILE A 149 0.00 -3.63 -11.68
C ILE A 149 0.38 -2.18 -11.98
N ASN A 150 -0.19 -1.27 -11.20
CA ASN A 150 0.05 0.17 -11.34
C ASN A 150 0.90 0.63 -10.16
N VAL A 151 2.09 1.14 -10.44
CA VAL A 151 3.08 1.51 -9.43
C VAL A 151 3.37 2.99 -9.52
N LEU A 152 3.36 3.65 -8.36
CA LEU A 152 3.81 5.01 -8.19
C LEU A 152 5.19 4.99 -7.55
N CYS A 153 6.12 5.76 -8.11
CA CYS A 153 7.46 5.94 -7.59
C CYS A 153 7.59 7.38 -7.11
N ALA A 154 8.01 7.57 -5.86
CA ALA A 154 8.07 8.89 -5.23
C ALA A 154 9.13 9.79 -5.83
N GLY A 155 10.15 9.20 -6.47
CA GLY A 155 11.33 9.96 -6.89
C GLY A 155 12.23 10.30 -5.70
N VAL A 156 12.96 11.40 -5.84
CA VAL A 156 13.84 11.94 -4.79
C VAL A 156 13.61 13.44 -4.70
N TYR A 157 13.44 13.95 -3.49
CA TYR A 157 13.30 15.39 -3.26
C TYR A 157 14.15 15.84 -2.08
N ASP A 158 15.05 16.76 -2.37
CA ASP A 158 15.92 17.40 -1.40
C ASP A 158 15.94 18.91 -1.67
N GLU A 159 15.36 19.68 -0.76
CA GLU A 159 15.35 21.15 -0.86
C GLU A 159 16.75 21.76 -0.78
N SER A 160 17.65 21.10 -0.06
CA SER A 160 19.03 21.59 0.12
C SER A 160 19.91 21.34 -1.11
N ASN A 161 19.53 20.37 -1.96
CA ASN A 161 20.26 20.00 -3.17
C ASN A 161 19.32 19.76 -4.37
N PRO A 162 18.68 20.83 -4.89
CA PRO A 162 17.64 20.69 -5.93
C PRO A 162 18.14 20.06 -7.25
N SER A 163 19.47 20.08 -7.50
CA SER A 163 20.05 19.48 -8.72
C SER A 163 19.94 17.95 -8.74
N ASP A 164 19.80 17.31 -7.59
CA ASP A 164 19.71 15.86 -7.46
C ASP A 164 18.29 15.36 -7.36
N ASN A 165 17.31 16.27 -7.44
CA ASN A 165 15.90 15.91 -7.40
C ASN A 165 15.52 15.08 -8.62
N ILE A 166 14.77 14.01 -8.36
CA ILE A 166 14.18 13.12 -9.36
C ILE A 166 12.67 13.21 -9.22
N GLU A 167 11.98 13.59 -10.29
CA GLU A 167 10.53 13.67 -10.32
C GLU A 167 9.89 12.31 -10.04
N SER A 168 8.72 12.33 -9.46
CA SER A 168 7.88 11.14 -9.31
C SER A 168 7.51 10.56 -10.67
N SER A 169 7.24 9.26 -10.70
CA SER A 169 6.87 8.57 -11.93
C SER A 169 5.85 7.47 -11.69
N PHE A 170 5.13 7.13 -12.74
CA PHE A 170 4.13 6.08 -12.73
C PHE A 170 4.47 4.99 -13.75
N TYR A 171 4.19 3.75 -13.39
CA TYR A 171 4.41 2.56 -14.22
C TYR A 171 3.16 1.71 -14.25
N ASN A 172 2.73 1.31 -15.44
CA ASN A 172 1.72 0.29 -15.64
C ASN A 172 2.41 -0.96 -16.18
N ILE A 173 2.27 -2.09 -15.47
CA ILE A 173 3.06 -3.29 -15.67
C ILE A 173 2.13 -4.48 -15.90
N TYR A 174 2.35 -5.24 -16.97
CA TYR A 174 1.65 -6.51 -17.20
C TYR A 174 2.06 -7.54 -16.13
N PRO A 175 1.11 -8.12 -15.38
CA PRO A 175 1.45 -9.01 -14.27
C PRO A 175 1.94 -10.40 -14.73
N THR A 176 1.68 -10.78 -15.97
CA THR A 176 2.03 -12.11 -16.49
C THR A 176 3.52 -12.24 -16.79
N ASP A 177 4.10 -11.25 -17.44
CA ASP A 177 5.45 -11.29 -18.02
C ASP A 177 6.38 -10.18 -17.53
N LEU A 178 5.90 -9.32 -16.62
CA LEU A 178 6.63 -8.18 -16.04
C LEU A 178 7.06 -7.13 -17.08
N LEU A 179 6.36 -7.03 -18.19
CA LEU A 179 6.65 -5.99 -19.17
C LEU A 179 5.98 -4.66 -18.77
N ILE A 180 6.72 -3.57 -18.93
CA ILE A 180 6.18 -2.23 -18.77
C ILE A 180 5.25 -1.95 -19.97
N ASN A 181 3.96 -1.80 -19.73
CA ASN A 181 3.00 -1.39 -20.74
C ASN A 181 3.18 0.07 -21.12
N PHE A 182 3.25 0.95 -20.11
CA PHE A 182 3.66 2.34 -20.27
C PHE A 182 4.23 2.88 -18.97
N SER A 183 4.98 3.98 -19.07
CA SER A 183 5.44 4.77 -17.93
C SER A 183 5.27 6.26 -18.21
N GLN A 184 5.12 7.05 -17.16
CA GLN A 184 4.93 8.49 -17.22
C GLN A 184 5.69 9.19 -16.10
N ASN A 185 6.56 10.15 -16.46
CA ASN A 185 7.12 11.08 -15.47
C ASN A 185 6.05 12.11 -15.08
N LEU A 186 5.96 12.41 -13.79
CA LEU A 186 5.02 13.37 -13.24
C LEU A 186 5.74 14.71 -13.06
N SER A 187 5.75 15.51 -14.14
CA SER A 187 6.55 16.73 -14.20
C SER A 187 6.22 17.74 -13.10
N GLY A 188 7.24 18.16 -12.34
CA GLY A 188 7.12 19.07 -11.21
C GLY A 188 6.49 18.45 -9.94
N ILE A 189 6.27 17.15 -9.92
CA ILE A 189 5.68 16.43 -8.79
C ILE A 189 6.75 15.55 -8.16
N TYR A 190 6.87 15.64 -6.83
CA TYR A 190 7.83 14.91 -6.02
C TYR A 190 7.15 14.25 -4.84
N ASN A 191 7.77 13.23 -4.27
CA ASN A 191 7.27 12.48 -3.11
C ASN A 191 5.86 11.92 -3.30
N ALA A 192 5.51 11.52 -4.53
CA ALA A 192 4.20 10.93 -4.80
C ALA A 192 4.04 9.60 -4.05
N ASN A 193 2.88 9.41 -3.40
CA ASN A 193 2.59 8.25 -2.57
C ASN A 193 1.08 7.98 -2.51
N ASN A 194 0.68 6.94 -1.76
CA ASN A 194 -0.71 6.63 -1.47
C ASN A 194 -1.61 6.57 -2.72
N LEU A 195 -1.19 5.81 -3.72
CA LEU A 195 -1.99 5.60 -4.93
C LEU A 195 -3.26 4.83 -4.60
N VAL A 196 -4.41 5.39 -4.91
CA VAL A 196 -5.71 4.73 -4.77
C VAL A 196 -6.53 4.83 -6.05
N GLU A 197 -7.29 3.80 -6.33
CA GLU A 197 -8.22 3.75 -7.46
C GLU A 197 -9.63 4.10 -7.00
N THR A 198 -10.35 4.87 -7.80
CA THR A 198 -11.79 5.07 -7.57
C THR A 198 -12.56 3.78 -7.77
N SER A 199 -13.69 3.61 -7.06
CA SER A 199 -14.50 2.41 -7.11
C SER A 199 -15.00 2.03 -8.52
N ASN A 200 -15.16 3.02 -9.40
CA ASN A 200 -15.53 2.80 -10.80
C ASN A 200 -14.34 2.50 -11.73
N GLY A 201 -13.11 2.45 -11.20
CA GLY A 201 -11.91 2.12 -11.97
C GLY A 201 -11.44 3.17 -13.00
N ASN A 202 -12.06 4.37 -13.03
CA ASN A 202 -11.79 5.35 -14.08
C ASN A 202 -10.68 6.34 -13.73
N ASN A 203 -10.38 6.53 -12.45
CA ASN A 203 -9.41 7.51 -11.98
C ASN A 203 -8.57 6.96 -10.87
N TYR A 204 -7.39 7.54 -10.74
CA TYR A 204 -6.52 7.40 -9.58
C TYR A 204 -6.45 8.71 -8.81
N TYR A 205 -6.25 8.58 -7.49
CA TYR A 205 -5.84 9.66 -6.62
C TYR A 205 -4.52 9.27 -5.96
N PHE A 206 -3.67 10.25 -5.70
CA PHE A 206 -2.42 10.04 -4.97
C PHE A 206 -2.01 11.32 -4.25
N THR A 207 -1.18 11.18 -3.23
CA THR A 207 -0.59 12.31 -2.49
C THR A 207 0.76 12.69 -3.09
N ALA A 208 1.13 13.95 -2.97
CA ALA A 208 2.47 14.46 -3.25
C ALA A 208 2.71 15.74 -2.44
N ASN A 209 3.89 16.36 -2.55
CA ASN A 209 4.30 17.52 -1.74
C ASN A 209 3.27 18.64 -1.63
N ASN A 210 2.47 18.88 -2.66
CA ASN A 210 1.56 20.03 -2.72
C ASN A 210 0.10 19.66 -2.40
N GLY A 211 -0.19 18.39 -2.11
CA GLY A 211 -1.53 17.93 -1.80
C GLY A 211 -1.95 16.65 -2.51
N ILE A 212 -3.23 16.54 -2.84
CA ILE A 212 -3.79 15.36 -3.48
C ILE A 212 -4.06 15.65 -4.96
N TYR A 213 -3.55 14.75 -5.78
CA TYR A 213 -3.69 14.77 -7.23
C TYR A 213 -4.71 13.74 -7.68
N ARG A 214 -5.38 14.07 -8.79
CA ARG A 214 -6.25 13.16 -9.53
C ARG A 214 -5.72 12.99 -10.94
N THR A 215 -5.85 11.78 -11.47
CA THR A 215 -5.55 11.47 -12.86
C THR A 215 -6.48 10.39 -13.40
N ASN A 216 -6.54 10.24 -14.72
CA ASN A 216 -7.17 9.10 -15.36
C ASN A 216 -6.23 7.88 -15.39
N THR A 217 -6.75 6.74 -15.81
CA THR A 217 -5.99 5.47 -15.84
C THR A 217 -4.82 5.45 -16.81
N SER A 218 -4.76 6.37 -17.77
CA SER A 218 -3.63 6.54 -18.70
C SER A 218 -2.62 7.58 -18.23
N MET A 219 -2.81 8.19 -17.06
CA MET A 219 -1.96 9.26 -16.48
C MET A 219 -1.80 10.50 -17.38
N SER A 220 -2.68 10.66 -18.37
CA SER A 220 -2.57 11.77 -19.33
C SER A 220 -3.07 13.11 -18.79
N ASN A 221 -3.73 13.13 -17.65
CA ASN A 221 -4.42 14.29 -17.09
C ASN A 221 -4.22 14.38 -15.57
N VAL A 222 -3.00 14.75 -15.16
CA VAL A 222 -2.64 14.87 -13.75
C VAL A 222 -2.97 16.28 -13.26
N ASN A 223 -3.87 16.39 -12.28
CA ASN A 223 -4.33 17.66 -11.74
C ASN A 223 -4.29 17.66 -10.22
N LEU A 224 -3.80 18.75 -9.63
CA LEU A 224 -3.95 19.02 -8.21
C LEU A 224 -5.42 19.33 -7.91
N VAL A 225 -6.07 18.52 -7.09
CA VAL A 225 -7.51 18.68 -6.76
C VAL A 225 -7.76 19.14 -5.34
N ILE A 226 -6.88 18.80 -4.42
CA ILE A 226 -6.94 19.25 -3.03
C ILE A 226 -5.56 19.75 -2.65
N PRO A 227 -5.34 21.08 -2.70
CA PRO A 227 -4.08 21.65 -2.22
C PRO A 227 -4.01 21.55 -0.69
N ILE A 228 -2.95 20.96 -0.20
CA ILE A 228 -2.70 20.79 1.23
C ILE A 228 -1.28 21.27 1.51
N GLN A 229 -1.11 22.09 2.55
CA GLN A 229 0.20 22.58 2.98
C GLN A 229 0.85 21.68 4.06
N SER A 230 0.25 20.56 4.34
CA SER A 230 0.73 19.58 5.32
C SER A 230 0.92 18.21 4.68
N ASP A 231 1.73 17.38 5.31
CA ASP A 231 1.90 16.00 4.88
C ASP A 231 0.61 15.20 5.11
N VAL A 232 0.05 14.66 4.05
CA VAL A 232 -1.07 13.72 4.12
C VAL A 232 -0.50 12.34 4.41
N LEU A 233 -0.88 11.75 5.55
CA LEU A 233 -0.38 10.43 5.95
C LEU A 233 -0.94 9.31 5.07
N ASN A 234 -2.23 9.36 4.79
CA ASN A 234 -2.88 8.31 4.02
C ASN A 234 -4.14 8.82 3.32
N ILE A 235 -4.43 8.23 2.18
CA ILE A 235 -5.72 8.36 1.50
C ILE A 235 -6.25 6.97 1.13
N THR A 236 -7.56 6.81 1.13
CA THR A 236 -8.20 5.58 0.69
C THR A 236 -9.58 5.85 0.09
N THR A 237 -10.08 4.91 -0.71
CA THR A 237 -11.41 4.97 -1.32
C THR A 237 -12.21 3.74 -0.92
N GLU A 238 -13.52 3.89 -0.77
CA GLU A 238 -14.41 2.74 -0.66
C GLU A 238 -14.48 2.04 -2.02
N LYS A 239 -14.16 0.75 -2.08
CA LYS A 239 -14.18 -0.03 -3.33
C LYS A 239 -15.53 -0.67 -3.66
N TYR A 240 -16.56 -0.53 -2.80
CA TYR A 240 -17.82 -1.26 -2.94
C TYR A 240 -19.01 -0.37 -3.23
N ALA A 241 -19.94 -0.93 -4.01
CA ALA A 241 -21.25 -0.33 -4.24
C ALA A 241 -22.03 -0.24 -2.92
N VAL A 242 -22.52 0.94 -2.61
CA VAL A 242 -23.46 1.11 -1.50
C VAL A 242 -24.84 0.66 -2.00
N ASN A 243 -25.20 -0.58 -1.67
CA ASN A 243 -26.49 -1.27 -1.91
C ASN A 243 -26.67 -2.07 -3.20
N ASP A 244 -27.20 -3.25 -3.02
CA ASP A 244 -27.56 -4.32 -3.97
C ASP A 244 -28.50 -3.96 -5.12
N SER A 245 -28.94 -2.74 -5.30
CA SER A 245 -30.00 -2.42 -6.26
C SER A 245 -29.70 -1.31 -7.27
N THR A 246 -28.58 -0.64 -7.14
CA THR A 246 -28.14 0.35 -8.14
C THR A 246 -26.61 0.31 -8.20
N ASP A 247 -26.04 0.39 -9.42
CA ASP A 247 -24.60 0.48 -9.71
C ASP A 247 -23.94 1.74 -9.12
N ALA A 248 -24.24 2.06 -7.87
CA ALA A 248 -23.74 3.24 -7.18
C ALA A 248 -22.37 2.93 -6.60
N TYR A 249 -21.33 3.24 -7.35
CA TYR A 249 -19.96 3.27 -6.85
C TYR A 249 -19.81 4.31 -5.73
N SER A 250 -18.99 4.00 -4.74
CA SER A 250 -18.64 5.00 -3.73
C SER A 250 -17.87 6.15 -4.38
N ASN A 251 -18.30 7.37 -4.10
CA ASN A 251 -17.71 8.60 -4.61
C ASN A 251 -16.97 9.35 -3.51
N PHE A 252 -16.43 8.62 -2.54
CA PHE A 252 -15.75 9.25 -1.40
C PHE A 252 -14.29 8.88 -1.34
N LEU A 253 -13.48 9.89 -1.06
CA LEU A 253 -12.08 9.78 -0.69
C LEU A 253 -11.98 10.09 0.81
N TYR A 254 -11.31 9.24 1.55
CA TYR A 254 -11.01 9.43 2.97
C TYR A 254 -9.54 9.76 3.11
N MET A 255 -9.24 10.74 3.95
CA MET A 255 -7.87 11.20 4.15
C MET A 255 -7.63 11.65 5.59
N ASN A 256 -6.41 11.50 6.05
CA ASN A 256 -5.92 12.10 7.28
C ASN A 256 -4.63 12.87 7.03
N ASP A 257 -4.34 13.85 7.86
CA ASP A 257 -3.11 14.63 7.78
C ASP A 257 -2.29 14.59 9.09
N LEU A 258 -0.99 14.86 8.99
CA LEU A 258 -0.08 14.85 10.14
C LEU A 258 -0.38 15.95 11.16
N ASN A 259 -0.82 17.12 10.71
CA ASN A 259 -1.08 18.25 11.60
C ASN A 259 -2.34 18.04 12.45
N ASN A 260 -3.23 17.13 11.98
CA ASN A 260 -4.45 16.77 12.69
C ASN A 260 -4.64 15.25 12.68
N SER A 261 -3.67 14.56 13.22
CA SER A 261 -3.50 13.11 13.11
C SER A 261 -4.67 12.27 13.63
N GLY A 262 -5.51 12.84 14.50
CA GLY A 262 -6.75 12.22 14.98
C GLY A 262 -7.99 12.56 14.16
N THR A 263 -7.85 13.19 13.00
CA THR A 263 -8.99 13.62 12.17
C THR A 263 -9.00 12.90 10.83
N LEU A 264 -10.13 12.28 10.51
CA LEU A 264 -10.41 11.68 9.21
C LEU A 264 -11.39 12.58 8.45
N TYR A 265 -10.99 13.04 7.29
CA TYR A 265 -11.80 13.85 6.40
C TYR A 265 -12.45 12.96 5.33
N LYS A 266 -13.73 13.20 5.08
CA LYS A 266 -14.48 12.57 4.00
C LYS A 266 -14.73 13.59 2.89
N TYR A 267 -14.20 13.32 1.71
CA TYR A 267 -14.30 14.18 0.54
C TYR A 267 -15.19 13.55 -0.53
N ASN A 268 -16.19 14.28 -1.02
CA ASN A 268 -17.02 13.81 -2.12
C ASN A 268 -16.38 14.18 -3.45
N ILE A 269 -16.01 13.15 -4.21
CA ILE A 269 -15.32 13.28 -5.50
C ILE A 269 -16.16 14.01 -6.55
N ASN A 270 -17.46 13.74 -6.60
CA ASN A 270 -18.37 14.33 -7.58
C ASN A 270 -18.69 15.79 -7.26
N LEU A 271 -18.82 16.12 -5.99
CA LEU A 271 -19.10 17.48 -5.52
C LEU A 271 -17.83 18.33 -5.39
N SER A 272 -16.65 17.70 -5.45
CA SER A 272 -15.35 18.33 -5.21
C SER A 272 -15.30 19.10 -3.89
N SER A 273 -15.85 18.52 -2.81
CA SER A 273 -15.96 19.18 -1.51
C SER A 273 -15.86 18.21 -0.35
N PHE A 274 -15.37 18.71 0.78
CA PHE A 274 -15.45 17.99 2.05
C PHE A 274 -16.91 17.94 2.52
N VAL A 275 -17.35 16.76 2.94
CA VAL A 275 -18.75 16.51 3.35
C VAL A 275 -18.87 16.06 4.79
N ASP A 276 -17.80 15.56 5.38
CA ASP A 276 -17.81 15.07 6.76
C ASP A 276 -16.41 15.08 7.37
N THR A 277 -16.35 15.05 8.70
CA THR A 277 -15.12 14.98 9.47
C THR A 277 -15.35 14.10 10.70
N ILE A 278 -14.53 13.07 10.84
CA ILE A 278 -14.59 12.12 11.96
C ILE A 278 -13.37 12.32 12.84
N SER A 279 -13.59 12.62 14.11
CA SER A 279 -12.49 12.74 15.09
C SER A 279 -12.34 11.46 15.89
N VAL A 280 -11.13 10.99 16.06
CA VAL A 280 -10.77 9.84 16.89
C VAL A 280 -9.77 10.24 17.96
N ASN A 281 -9.76 9.52 19.07
CA ASN A 281 -8.75 9.71 20.11
C ASN A 281 -7.48 8.95 19.71
N GLY A 282 -6.47 9.68 19.26
CA GLY A 282 -5.19 9.12 18.84
C GLY A 282 -4.84 9.42 17.38
N GLN A 283 -3.73 8.90 16.94
CA GLN A 283 -3.25 9.07 15.58
C GLN A 283 -3.86 8.00 14.67
N ILE A 284 -4.35 8.40 13.49
CA ILE A 284 -4.74 7.49 12.43
C ILE A 284 -3.50 7.17 11.61
N ILE A 285 -3.11 5.91 11.59
CA ILE A 285 -1.93 5.42 10.85
C ILE A 285 -2.33 4.85 9.49
N ASP A 286 -3.43 4.09 9.45
CA ASP A 286 -3.90 3.44 8.23
C ASP A 286 -5.42 3.22 8.30
N LEU A 287 -6.02 2.98 7.14
CA LEU A 287 -7.46 2.82 6.96
C LEU A 287 -7.75 1.60 6.09
N ALA A 288 -8.61 0.73 6.56
CA ALA A 288 -9.11 -0.39 5.78
C ALA A 288 -10.64 -0.47 5.86
N PHE A 289 -11.28 -0.77 4.75
CA PHE A 289 -12.71 -1.04 4.70
C PHE A 289 -12.98 -2.53 4.83
N LYS A 290 -13.94 -2.87 5.69
CA LYS A 290 -14.47 -4.22 5.76
C LYS A 290 -15.33 -4.47 4.52
N ASN A 291 -15.02 -5.55 3.80
CA ASN A 291 -15.77 -6.04 2.65
C ASN A 291 -16.91 -6.95 3.06
#